data_704c741c77fb7f51f6dd2f2b166e309d
#
_entry.id   704c741c77fb7f51f6dd2f2b166e309d
#
_cell.length_a   1.000
_cell.length_b   1.000
_cell.length_c   1.000
_cell.angle_alpha   90.00
_cell.angle_beta   90.00
_cell.angle_gamma   90.00
#
_symmetry.space_group_name_H-M   'P 1'
#
loop_
_entity.id
_entity.type
_entity.pdbx_description
1 polymer ?
#
loop_
_entity_poly.entity_id
_entity_poly.type
_entity_poly.pdbx_seq_one_letter_code
_entity_poly.pdbx_strand_id
1 'polypeptide(L)'
;MAVSTHISHATLPRRRGRVASGACGAASTIALQAIALAATLVATAACAEIIKKEDMLRGITTTRDRCAATAWTLWLNVDGEDFCVRYYLSTAGGEGTRPVIFLTGDHLGTVNTKTWQWIPIGEDRNANVTFDPAATYRDINTDDLIKTADAFSKMAKTTAIYLARIGIGGSSGNHLFRSTLLELHLMNAALDAIKQRHGFEGFHLAGQSGGSTIVTGLAAGRSDIACAVSGSGRLMRSYYSSSTDSARTRVNPLEFIPSIAHNQSVRFIMVTDSADRSVPAKEQTPFAERMHQAGRDIPQYFVTATDDYHHNVVGYTELVTGGCVLRKSDADIATAVGNMVKGNAAYSEQRRKEIALLAQNGIASRQPSSDSRPAPEGRTRTRGGGT
;
A
#
# COMPACT_ATOMS: atom_id res chain seq x y z
N MET A 1 -30.12 42.64 7.55
CA MET A 1 -30.50 42.00 8.82
C MET A 1 -29.51 40.86 9.06
N ALA A 2 -28.60 41.08 9.99
CA ALA A 2 -27.56 40.10 10.33
C ALA A 2 -28.03 39.30 11.55
N VAL A 3 -28.03 37.97 11.41
CA VAL A 3 -28.28 37.03 12.52
C VAL A 3 -26.94 36.51 12.98
N SER A 4 -26.54 36.92 14.18
CA SER A 4 -25.34 36.44 14.88
C SER A 4 -25.71 35.23 15.70
N THR A 5 -25.07 34.08 15.42
CA THR A 5 -25.15 32.88 16.27
C THR A 5 -23.83 32.69 17.01
N HIS A 6 -23.87 32.92 18.33
CA HIS A 6 -22.78 32.56 19.24
C HIS A 6 -22.70 31.03 19.43
N ILE A 7 -21.55 30.45 19.13
CA ILE A 7 -21.22 29.08 19.50
C ILE A 7 -20.20 29.13 20.64
N SER A 8 -20.62 28.63 21.82
CA SER A 8 -19.76 28.50 23.00
C SER A 8 -18.81 27.33 22.83
N HIS A 9 -17.52 27.58 22.95
CA HIS A 9 -16.47 26.57 23.01
C HIS A 9 -16.40 25.91 24.40
N ALA A 10 -16.71 24.65 24.48
CA ALA A 10 -16.38 23.80 25.64
C ALA A 10 -15.01 23.16 25.42
N THR A 11 -14.04 23.54 26.25
CA THR A 11 -12.70 22.97 26.32
C THR A 11 -12.75 21.65 27.09
N LEU A 12 -12.39 20.54 26.45
CA LEU A 12 -12.16 19.24 27.08
C LEU A 12 -10.69 19.06 27.47
N PRO A 13 -10.37 18.45 28.63
CA PRO A 13 -9.00 18.30 29.10
C PRO A 13 -8.26 17.16 28.39
N ARG A 14 -7.01 17.45 27.98
CA ARG A 14 -6.04 16.49 27.41
C ARG A 14 -5.61 15.48 28.46
N ARG A 15 -5.86 14.18 28.21
CA ARG A 15 -5.19 13.08 28.92
C ARG A 15 -4.15 12.43 28.03
N ARG A 16 -2.91 12.45 28.48
CA ARG A 16 -1.80 11.67 27.91
C ARG A 16 -1.96 10.21 28.31
N GLY A 17 -2.24 9.33 27.36
CA GLY A 17 -2.22 7.88 27.53
C GLY A 17 -0.92 7.27 27.03
N ARG A 18 -0.13 6.64 27.92
CA ARG A 18 0.99 5.76 27.53
C ARG A 18 0.43 4.44 27.02
N VAL A 19 0.84 4.03 25.83
CA VAL A 19 0.54 2.70 25.30
C VAL A 19 1.50 1.71 25.94
N ALA A 20 0.95 0.81 26.74
CA ALA A 20 1.69 -0.34 27.29
C ALA A 20 1.46 -1.55 26.36
N SER A 21 2.56 -2.17 25.92
CA SER A 21 2.56 -3.46 25.23
C SER A 21 2.20 -4.58 26.23
N GLY A 22 1.00 -5.10 26.15
CA GLY A 22 0.52 -6.20 27.00
C GLY A 22 0.33 -7.48 26.20
N ALA A 23 0.93 -8.56 26.70
CA ALA A 23 0.80 -9.91 26.16
C ALA A 23 -0.62 -10.45 26.36
N CYS A 24 -1.14 -11.20 25.37
CA CYS A 24 -2.42 -11.91 25.45
C CYS A 24 -2.35 -13.04 26.49
N GLY A 25 -2.91 -12.81 27.67
CA GLY A 25 -3.12 -13.83 28.69
C GLY A 25 -4.60 -13.90 29.05
N ALA A 26 -5.16 -15.11 29.05
CA ALA A 26 -6.53 -15.39 29.44
C ALA A 26 -6.72 -15.14 30.95
N ALA A 27 -7.66 -14.31 31.34
CA ALA A 27 -8.05 -14.14 32.73
C ALA A 27 -9.48 -14.60 32.94
N SER A 28 -9.63 -15.55 33.87
CA SER A 28 -10.88 -16.10 34.39
C SER A 28 -11.60 -15.13 35.35
N THR A 29 -12.90 -15.21 35.33
CA THR A 29 -13.93 -14.55 36.13
C THR A 29 -13.79 -14.65 37.62
N ILE A 30 -14.07 -13.55 38.35
CA ILE A 30 -14.81 -13.53 39.64
C ILE A 30 -15.56 -12.20 39.74
N ALA A 31 -16.86 -12.30 40.09
CA ALA A 31 -17.82 -11.22 40.24
C ALA A 31 -17.63 -10.41 41.52
N LEU A 32 -17.99 -9.10 41.50
CA LEU A 32 -18.81 -8.44 42.52
C LEU A 32 -19.21 -7.01 42.07
N GLN A 33 -20.47 -6.69 42.33
CA GLN A 33 -21.20 -5.50 41.91
C GLN A 33 -20.71 -4.22 42.60
N ALA A 34 -20.56 -3.15 41.81
CA ALA A 34 -20.84 -1.79 42.26
C ALA A 34 -21.11 -0.92 41.02
N ILE A 35 -22.28 -0.30 41.00
CA ILE A 35 -22.77 0.61 39.95
C ILE A 35 -21.96 1.91 40.00
N ALA A 36 -21.19 2.15 38.98
CA ALA A 36 -20.75 3.50 38.62
C ALA A 36 -20.64 3.55 37.07
N LEU A 37 -21.47 4.42 36.46
CA LEU A 37 -21.45 4.71 35.04
C LEU A 37 -20.09 5.36 34.68
N ALA A 38 -19.10 4.56 34.45
CA ALA A 38 -17.88 4.95 33.80
C ALA A 38 -17.88 4.26 32.45
N ALA A 39 -18.08 5.03 31.39
CA ALA A 39 -17.84 4.57 30.02
C ALA A 39 -16.36 4.21 29.91
N THR A 40 -16.01 2.99 30.28
CA THR A 40 -14.71 2.39 29.99
C THR A 40 -14.69 2.13 28.49
N LEU A 41 -14.04 3.06 27.75
CA LEU A 41 -13.45 2.72 26.46
C LEU A 41 -12.47 1.57 26.73
N VAL A 42 -12.94 0.35 26.59
CA VAL A 42 -12.06 -0.82 26.46
C VAL A 42 -11.40 -0.65 25.10
N ALA A 43 -10.21 -0.07 25.09
CA ALA A 43 -9.30 -0.21 23.97
C ALA A 43 -8.93 -1.70 23.93
N THR A 44 -9.73 -2.50 23.25
CA THR A 44 -9.33 -3.85 22.87
C THR A 44 -8.07 -3.70 22.03
N ALA A 45 -6.92 -4.07 22.59
CA ALA A 45 -5.72 -4.26 21.80
C ALA A 45 -6.12 -5.20 20.65
N ALA A 46 -6.21 -4.66 19.45
CA ALA A 46 -6.53 -5.47 18.28
C ALA A 46 -5.37 -6.46 18.14
N CYS A 47 -5.65 -7.74 18.44
CA CYS A 47 -4.69 -8.81 18.16
C CYS A 47 -4.37 -8.77 16.66
N ALA A 48 -3.10 -9.02 16.32
CA ALA A 48 -2.66 -9.16 14.94
C ALA A 48 -3.55 -10.16 14.19
N GLU A 49 -4.11 -9.74 13.08
CA GLU A 49 -4.98 -10.56 12.24
C GLU A 49 -4.21 -11.00 11.00
N ILE A 50 -4.41 -12.23 10.58
CA ILE A 50 -3.87 -12.75 9.33
C ILE A 50 -4.96 -12.70 8.26
N ILE A 51 -4.79 -11.82 7.28
CA ILE A 51 -5.63 -11.76 6.08
C ILE A 51 -5.14 -12.85 5.13
N LYS A 52 -5.99 -13.82 4.84
CA LYS A 52 -5.63 -14.98 4.05
C LYS A 52 -5.54 -14.64 2.55
N LYS A 53 -4.54 -15.19 1.87
CA LYS A 53 -4.39 -15.03 0.43
C LYS A 53 -5.59 -15.56 -0.34
N GLU A 54 -6.23 -16.64 0.14
CA GLU A 54 -7.41 -17.24 -0.46
C GLU A 54 -8.60 -16.27 -0.51
N ASP A 55 -8.78 -15.44 0.52
CA ASP A 55 -9.84 -14.43 0.56
C ASP A 55 -9.56 -13.32 -0.46
N MET A 56 -8.32 -12.86 -0.55
CA MET A 56 -7.92 -11.86 -1.54
C MET A 56 -8.05 -12.38 -2.98
N LEU A 57 -7.73 -13.65 -3.24
CA LEU A 57 -7.87 -14.28 -4.55
C LEU A 57 -9.32 -14.40 -5.03
N ARG A 58 -10.24 -14.68 -4.11
CA ARG A 58 -11.67 -14.81 -4.39
C ARG A 58 -12.40 -13.45 -4.47
N GLY A 59 -11.76 -12.40 -3.96
CA GLY A 59 -12.41 -11.14 -3.63
C GLY A 59 -13.00 -11.18 -2.22
N ILE A 60 -12.68 -10.14 -1.43
CA ILE A 60 -13.13 -10.03 -0.05
C ILE A 60 -14.56 -9.52 -0.02
N THR A 61 -15.46 -10.29 0.58
CA THR A 61 -16.85 -9.91 0.80
C THR A 61 -17.11 -9.72 2.30
N THR A 62 -17.96 -8.77 2.65
CA THR A 62 -18.35 -8.51 4.03
C THR A 62 -19.73 -7.87 4.09
N THR A 63 -20.33 -7.81 5.27
CA THR A 63 -21.56 -7.07 5.54
C THR A 63 -21.25 -5.76 6.24
N ARG A 64 -22.21 -4.83 6.23
CA ARG A 64 -22.09 -3.55 6.92
C ARG A 64 -21.80 -3.73 8.42
N ASP A 65 -22.48 -4.70 9.06
CA ASP A 65 -22.31 -4.97 10.48
C ASP A 65 -20.92 -5.52 10.80
N ARG A 66 -20.41 -6.44 9.97
CA ARG A 66 -19.02 -6.94 10.11
C ARG A 66 -18.00 -5.85 9.88
N CYS A 67 -18.21 -5.01 8.87
CA CYS A 67 -17.37 -3.86 8.64
C CYS A 67 -17.35 -2.94 9.87
N ALA A 68 -18.51 -2.60 10.40
CA ALA A 68 -18.62 -1.73 11.59
C ALA A 68 -18.00 -2.35 12.86
N ALA A 69 -18.00 -3.69 12.97
CA ALA A 69 -17.39 -4.42 14.08
C ALA A 69 -15.87 -4.57 13.95
N THR A 70 -15.30 -4.30 12.76
CA THR A 70 -13.86 -4.39 12.51
C THR A 70 -13.21 -3.03 12.74
N ALA A 71 -12.08 -3.00 13.45
CA ALA A 71 -11.36 -1.75 13.71
C ALA A 71 -10.82 -1.13 12.41
N TRP A 72 -10.80 0.19 12.37
CA TRP A 72 -10.21 0.96 11.28
C TRP A 72 -10.84 0.70 9.91
N THR A 73 -12.18 0.60 9.85
CA THR A 73 -12.93 0.38 8.62
C THR A 73 -13.90 1.52 8.32
N LEU A 74 -14.26 1.64 7.04
CA LEU A 74 -15.22 2.58 6.49
C LEU A 74 -16.20 1.81 5.62
N TRP A 75 -17.51 1.99 5.82
CA TRP A 75 -18.51 1.49 4.88
C TRP A 75 -18.86 2.61 3.91
N LEU A 76 -18.61 2.38 2.63
CA LEU A 76 -18.76 3.37 1.56
C LEU A 76 -19.62 2.81 0.45
N ASN A 77 -20.50 3.64 -0.11
CA ASN A 77 -21.18 3.35 -1.38
C ASN A 77 -20.53 4.19 -2.46
N VAL A 78 -19.98 3.55 -3.48
CA VAL A 78 -19.27 4.20 -4.59
C VAL A 78 -19.71 3.59 -5.89
N ASP A 79 -20.12 4.42 -6.84
CA ASP A 79 -20.63 4.02 -8.15
C ASP A 79 -21.77 2.97 -8.07
N GLY A 80 -22.58 3.02 -6.98
CA GLY A 80 -23.68 2.10 -6.72
C GLY A 80 -23.30 0.77 -6.08
N GLU A 81 -22.03 0.54 -5.78
CA GLU A 81 -21.52 -0.65 -5.09
C GLU A 81 -21.09 -0.31 -3.67
N ASP A 82 -21.33 -1.25 -2.73
CA ASP A 82 -20.95 -1.11 -1.32
C ASP A 82 -19.58 -1.72 -1.05
N PHE A 83 -18.73 -0.98 -0.33
CA PHE A 83 -17.39 -1.38 0.04
C PHE A 83 -17.13 -1.18 1.53
N CYS A 84 -16.38 -2.10 2.12
CA CYS A 84 -15.72 -1.93 3.41
C CYS A 84 -14.25 -1.64 3.16
N VAL A 85 -13.82 -0.40 3.32
CA VAL A 85 -12.42 -0.01 3.15
C VAL A 85 -11.72 -0.04 4.51
N ARG A 86 -10.60 -0.74 4.60
CA ARG A 86 -9.78 -0.83 5.81
C ARG A 86 -8.55 0.09 5.71
N TYR A 87 -8.15 0.67 6.83
CA TYR A 87 -6.94 1.48 6.92
C TYR A 87 -6.24 1.24 8.26
N TYR A 88 -4.96 1.54 8.33
CA TYR A 88 -4.13 1.31 9.50
C TYR A 88 -3.39 2.60 9.83
N LEU A 89 -3.75 3.20 10.97
CA LEU A 89 -3.26 4.51 11.39
C LEU A 89 -2.12 4.35 12.38
N SER A 90 -1.08 5.16 12.20
CA SER A 90 0.04 5.27 13.10
C SER A 90 0.35 6.73 13.46
N THR A 91 0.66 6.96 14.72
CA THR A 91 1.19 8.21 15.25
C THR A 91 2.60 8.04 15.80
N ALA A 92 3.32 7.00 15.38
CA ALA A 92 4.66 6.66 15.91
C ALA A 92 5.70 7.77 15.70
N GLY A 93 5.52 8.65 14.73
CA GLY A 93 6.35 9.83 14.46
C GLY A 93 5.79 11.14 15.00
N GLY A 94 4.57 11.13 15.52
CA GLY A 94 3.83 12.28 16.02
C GLY A 94 2.41 12.37 15.45
N GLU A 95 1.65 13.29 15.99
CA GLU A 95 0.30 13.62 15.52
C GLU A 95 0.37 14.85 14.60
N GLY A 96 -0.50 14.88 13.57
CA GLY A 96 -0.62 16.01 12.68
C GLY A 96 -1.99 16.08 12.03
N THR A 97 -2.39 17.28 11.61
CA THR A 97 -3.68 17.52 10.94
C THR A 97 -3.68 17.17 9.46
N ARG A 98 -2.50 16.79 8.93
CA ARG A 98 -2.31 16.44 7.52
C ARG A 98 -1.46 15.16 7.43
N PRO A 99 -2.10 13.98 7.59
CA PRO A 99 -1.39 12.70 7.61
C PRO A 99 -0.80 12.33 6.25
N VAL A 100 0.19 11.42 6.28
CA VAL A 100 0.65 10.70 5.09
C VAL A 100 -0.29 9.52 4.84
N ILE A 101 -0.79 9.40 3.61
CA ILE A 101 -1.54 8.24 3.13
C ILE A 101 -0.62 7.42 2.22
N PHE A 102 -0.38 6.17 2.57
CA PHE A 102 0.37 5.24 1.72
C PHE A 102 -0.56 4.25 1.03
N LEU A 103 -0.40 4.11 -0.28
CA LEU A 103 -1.08 3.13 -1.15
C LEU A 103 -0.05 2.14 -1.70
N THR A 104 -0.19 0.88 -1.33
CA THR A 104 0.72 -0.19 -1.77
C THR A 104 0.59 -0.52 -3.25
N GLY A 105 1.57 -1.26 -3.78
CA GLY A 105 1.57 -1.77 -5.15
C GLY A 105 0.51 -2.84 -5.43
N ASP A 106 0.48 -3.31 -6.66
CA ASP A 106 -0.40 -4.39 -7.09
C ASP A 106 0.11 -5.74 -6.57
N HIS A 107 -0.79 -6.58 -6.08
CA HIS A 107 -0.50 -7.96 -5.67
C HIS A 107 -0.77 -8.98 -6.78
N LEU A 108 -1.25 -8.52 -7.93
CA LEU A 108 -1.49 -9.35 -9.11
C LEU A 108 -0.38 -9.12 -10.13
N GLY A 109 0.20 -10.20 -10.60
CA GLY A 109 1.18 -10.21 -11.67
C GLY A 109 1.03 -11.44 -12.54
N THR A 110 1.61 -11.41 -13.72
CA THR A 110 1.77 -12.57 -14.58
C THR A 110 3.16 -13.12 -14.37
N VAL A 111 3.27 -14.42 -14.13
CA VAL A 111 4.54 -15.11 -13.95
C VAL A 111 4.73 -16.08 -15.12
N ASN A 112 5.89 -16.03 -15.77
CA ASN A 112 6.29 -17.08 -16.68
C ASN A 112 6.57 -18.34 -15.86
N THR A 113 5.74 -19.37 -16.03
CA THR A 113 5.85 -20.61 -15.25
C THR A 113 7.08 -21.45 -15.57
N LYS A 114 7.78 -21.18 -16.69
CA LYS A 114 9.03 -21.86 -17.03
C LYS A 114 10.26 -21.19 -16.42
N THR A 115 10.26 -19.85 -16.39
CA THR A 115 11.43 -19.08 -15.93
C THR A 115 11.23 -18.47 -14.54
N TRP A 116 10.01 -18.51 -14.00
CA TRP A 116 9.58 -17.85 -12.76
C TRP A 116 9.85 -16.34 -12.75
N GLN A 117 9.99 -15.76 -13.93
CA GLN A 117 10.15 -14.31 -14.08
C GLN A 117 8.80 -13.63 -14.17
N TRP A 118 8.70 -12.48 -13.53
CA TRP A 118 7.58 -11.59 -13.69
C TRP A 118 7.52 -11.11 -15.15
N ILE A 119 6.33 -11.22 -15.73
CA ILE A 119 6.05 -10.64 -17.04
C ILE A 119 5.17 -9.43 -16.79
N PRO A 120 5.57 -8.24 -17.28
CA PRO A 120 4.71 -7.07 -17.28
C PRO A 120 3.39 -7.42 -17.96
N ILE A 121 2.27 -7.03 -17.34
CA ILE A 121 0.95 -7.29 -17.92
C ILE A 121 0.88 -6.58 -19.27
N GLY A 122 0.89 -7.34 -20.36
CA GLY A 122 0.75 -6.84 -21.74
C GLY A 122 1.91 -7.13 -22.70
N GLU A 123 3.06 -7.65 -22.25
CA GLU A 123 4.22 -7.82 -23.14
C GLU A 123 4.34 -9.22 -23.79
N ASP A 124 3.67 -10.25 -23.28
CA ASP A 124 3.75 -11.56 -23.92
C ASP A 124 2.40 -12.28 -23.99
N ARG A 125 1.85 -12.35 -25.20
CA ARG A 125 0.67 -13.14 -25.52
C ARG A 125 1.02 -14.55 -25.94
N ASN A 126 2.27 -15.00 -25.76
CA ASN A 126 2.69 -16.34 -26.14
C ASN A 126 2.08 -17.40 -25.22
N ALA A 127 1.69 -18.52 -25.80
CA ALA A 127 0.96 -19.62 -25.17
C ALA A 127 1.64 -20.32 -23.97
N ASN A 128 2.77 -19.80 -23.50
CA ASN A 128 3.53 -20.34 -22.36
C ASN A 128 3.39 -19.52 -21.08
N VAL A 129 2.53 -18.50 -21.09
CA VAL A 129 2.29 -17.66 -19.91
C VAL A 129 0.97 -18.06 -19.29
N THR A 130 1.03 -18.79 -18.20
CA THR A 130 -0.14 -19.01 -17.36
C THR A 130 -0.22 -17.91 -16.31
N PHE A 131 -1.34 -17.23 -16.27
CA PHE A 131 -1.68 -16.32 -15.17
C PHE A 131 -1.95 -17.17 -13.93
N ASP A 132 -1.02 -17.12 -12.97
CA ASP A 132 -1.25 -17.70 -11.65
C ASP A 132 -1.38 -16.56 -10.62
N PRO A 133 -2.60 -16.11 -10.31
CA PRO A 133 -2.81 -15.10 -9.28
C PRO A 133 -2.29 -15.58 -7.93
N ALA A 134 -2.34 -16.86 -7.64
CA ALA A 134 -1.91 -17.43 -6.35
C ALA A 134 -0.41 -17.25 -6.10
N ALA A 135 0.42 -17.16 -7.15
CA ALA A 135 1.86 -17.00 -7.01
C ALA A 135 2.28 -15.65 -6.40
N THR A 136 1.43 -14.63 -6.47
CA THR A 136 1.73 -13.26 -6.03
C THR A 136 1.10 -12.87 -4.72
N TYR A 137 -0.02 -13.50 -4.37
CA TYR A 137 -0.66 -13.27 -3.08
C TYR A 137 0.06 -14.03 -1.96
N ARG A 138 0.20 -13.36 -0.84
CA ARG A 138 0.72 -13.90 0.41
C ARG A 138 -0.30 -13.62 1.52
N ASP A 139 -0.31 -14.46 2.56
CA ASP A 139 -0.97 -14.10 3.81
C ASP A 139 -0.36 -12.78 4.32
N ILE A 140 -1.21 -11.85 4.74
CA ILE A 140 -0.81 -10.54 5.24
C ILE A 140 -1.11 -10.48 6.73
N ASN A 141 -0.05 -10.24 7.53
CA ASN A 141 -0.21 -9.88 8.92
C ASN A 141 -0.53 -8.39 9.02
N THR A 142 -1.63 -8.04 9.70
CA THR A 142 -2.03 -6.64 9.87
C THR A 142 -0.99 -5.79 10.62
N ASP A 143 -0.18 -6.41 11.49
CA ASP A 143 0.94 -5.73 12.13
C ASP A 143 1.99 -5.22 11.13
N ASP A 144 2.18 -5.90 10.01
CA ASP A 144 3.13 -5.45 9.00
C ASP A 144 2.60 -4.23 8.23
N LEU A 145 1.27 -4.11 8.11
CA LEU A 145 0.64 -2.91 7.55
C LEU A 145 0.77 -1.72 8.51
N ILE A 146 0.61 -1.97 9.82
CA ILE A 146 0.84 -0.96 10.87
C ILE A 146 2.31 -0.54 10.88
N LYS A 147 3.28 -1.47 10.82
CA LYS A 147 4.71 -1.15 10.74
C LYS A 147 5.05 -0.29 9.52
N THR A 148 4.38 -0.52 8.38
CA THR A 148 4.54 0.34 7.21
C THR A 148 4.05 1.75 7.49
N ALA A 149 2.86 1.90 8.10
CA ALA A 149 2.37 3.21 8.53
C ALA A 149 3.32 3.86 9.57
N ASP A 150 3.88 3.08 10.51
CA ASP A 150 4.87 3.55 11.49
C ASP A 150 6.12 4.12 10.82
N ALA A 151 6.63 3.47 9.77
CA ALA A 151 7.81 3.93 9.05
C ALA A 151 7.56 5.29 8.38
N PHE A 152 6.43 5.43 7.66
CA PHE A 152 6.03 6.72 7.08
C PHE A 152 5.81 7.79 8.16
N SER A 153 5.13 7.44 9.26
CA SER A 153 4.87 8.36 10.37
C SER A 153 6.18 8.89 10.97
N LYS A 154 7.13 8.01 11.29
CA LYS A 154 8.43 8.36 11.86
C LYS A 154 9.25 9.23 10.91
N MET A 155 9.26 8.89 9.61
CA MET A 155 10.01 9.62 8.60
C MET A 155 9.44 11.01 8.36
N ALA A 156 8.11 11.14 8.33
CA ALA A 156 7.40 12.39 8.11
C ALA A 156 7.16 13.21 9.38
N LYS A 157 7.41 12.64 10.56
CA LYS A 157 7.14 13.24 11.89
C LYS A 157 5.68 13.71 12.04
N THR A 158 4.76 12.94 11.51
CA THR A 158 3.30 13.21 11.55
C THR A 158 2.53 11.90 11.55
N THR A 159 1.21 11.95 11.70
CA THR A 159 0.33 10.80 11.51
C THR A 159 0.55 10.21 10.12
N ALA A 160 0.53 8.89 10.01
CA ALA A 160 0.50 8.19 8.73
C ALA A 160 -0.56 7.10 8.73
N ILE A 161 -1.07 6.77 7.54
CA ILE A 161 -2.12 5.79 7.31
C ILE A 161 -1.70 4.91 6.13
N TYR A 162 -1.61 3.60 6.38
CA TYR A 162 -1.66 2.63 5.31
C TYR A 162 -3.12 2.45 4.91
N LEU A 163 -3.51 2.94 3.74
CA LEU A 163 -4.86 2.79 3.20
C LEU A 163 -4.92 1.55 2.30
N ALA A 164 -5.66 0.54 2.73
CA ALA A 164 -5.78 -0.71 2.01
C ALA A 164 -6.64 -0.51 0.75
N ARG A 165 -6.06 -0.86 -0.40
CA ARG A 165 -6.68 -0.74 -1.72
C ARG A 165 -7.78 -1.79 -1.91
N ILE A 166 -8.58 -1.68 -2.96
CA ILE A 166 -9.69 -2.61 -3.26
C ILE A 166 -9.22 -4.07 -3.27
N GLY A 167 -9.90 -4.93 -2.50
CA GLY A 167 -9.69 -6.37 -2.45
C GLY A 167 -8.39 -6.86 -1.81
N ILE A 168 -7.60 -5.99 -1.15
CA ILE A 168 -6.38 -6.36 -0.43
C ILE A 168 -6.31 -5.67 0.94
N GLY A 169 -5.42 -6.15 1.81
CA GLY A 169 -5.17 -5.52 3.11
C GLY A 169 -6.41 -5.46 4.02
N GLY A 170 -7.40 -6.33 3.81
CA GLY A 170 -8.66 -6.37 4.55
C GLY A 170 -9.77 -5.48 3.99
N SER A 171 -9.54 -4.73 2.93
CA SER A 171 -10.60 -4.03 2.20
C SER A 171 -11.40 -5.00 1.35
N SER A 172 -12.72 -4.82 1.30
CA SER A 172 -13.61 -5.62 0.45
C SER A 172 -13.44 -5.29 -1.04
N GLY A 173 -14.07 -6.11 -1.88
CA GLY A 173 -14.00 -6.01 -3.33
C GLY A 173 -13.02 -7.00 -3.94
N ASN A 174 -12.78 -6.86 -5.23
CA ASN A 174 -11.88 -7.71 -6.00
C ASN A 174 -10.71 -6.90 -6.53
N HIS A 175 -9.47 -7.31 -6.21
CA HIS A 175 -8.26 -6.63 -6.67
C HIS A 175 -8.04 -6.67 -8.18
N LEU A 176 -8.82 -7.46 -8.94
CA LEU A 176 -8.88 -7.36 -10.40
C LEU A 176 -9.33 -5.97 -10.87
N PHE A 177 -10.07 -5.23 -10.05
CA PHE A 177 -10.51 -3.86 -10.34
C PHE A 177 -9.49 -2.79 -9.90
N ARG A 178 -8.28 -3.19 -9.52
CA ARG A 178 -7.18 -2.26 -9.22
C ARG A 178 -6.88 -1.31 -10.39
N SER A 179 -6.44 -0.12 -10.06
CA SER A 179 -6.09 0.95 -11.02
C SER A 179 -7.21 1.26 -12.02
N THR A 180 -8.48 1.10 -11.64
CA THR A 180 -9.65 1.53 -12.41
C THR A 180 -10.21 2.84 -11.86
N LEU A 181 -11.13 3.46 -12.58
CA LEU A 181 -11.88 4.62 -12.08
C LEU A 181 -12.66 4.27 -10.81
N LEU A 182 -13.26 3.07 -10.74
CA LEU A 182 -13.91 2.58 -9.52
C LEU A 182 -12.97 2.62 -8.31
N GLU A 183 -11.74 2.10 -8.44
CA GLU A 183 -10.77 2.17 -7.35
C GLU A 183 -10.37 3.61 -7.03
N LEU A 184 -10.18 4.46 -8.03
CA LEU A 184 -9.86 5.87 -7.82
C LEU A 184 -10.98 6.58 -7.05
N HIS A 185 -12.24 6.37 -7.44
CA HIS A 185 -13.40 6.92 -6.74
C HIS A 185 -13.51 6.38 -5.32
N LEU A 186 -13.27 5.07 -5.12
CA LEU A 186 -13.30 4.44 -3.80
C LEU A 186 -12.22 5.01 -2.88
N MET A 187 -10.99 5.17 -3.35
CA MET A 187 -9.91 5.76 -2.54
C MET A 187 -10.17 7.23 -2.26
N ASN A 188 -10.77 7.97 -3.21
CA ASN A 188 -11.17 9.35 -2.99
C ASN A 188 -12.25 9.46 -1.89
N ALA A 189 -13.30 8.65 -1.95
CA ALA A 189 -14.34 8.59 -0.93
C ALA A 189 -13.80 8.16 0.44
N ALA A 190 -12.83 7.22 0.45
CA ALA A 190 -12.15 6.81 1.68
C ALA A 190 -11.37 7.96 2.33
N LEU A 191 -10.67 8.78 1.54
CA LEU A 191 -10.00 9.98 2.06
C LEU A 191 -10.98 10.98 2.65
N ASP A 192 -12.13 11.22 2.01
CA ASP A 192 -13.15 12.12 2.55
C ASP A 192 -13.72 11.61 3.89
N ALA A 193 -14.01 10.32 3.97
CA ALA A 193 -14.49 9.70 5.19
C ALA A 193 -13.44 9.70 6.32
N ILE A 194 -12.15 9.46 6.00
CA ILE A 194 -11.03 9.55 6.94
C ILE A 194 -10.87 11.00 7.42
N LYS A 195 -10.91 11.96 6.50
CA LYS A 195 -10.84 13.40 6.82
C LYS A 195 -11.93 13.81 7.81
N GLN A 196 -13.16 13.41 7.54
CA GLN A 196 -14.29 13.70 8.42
C GLN A 196 -14.15 13.01 9.78
N ARG A 197 -13.78 11.72 9.81
CA ARG A 197 -13.68 10.92 11.05
C ARG A 197 -12.62 11.44 12.00
N HIS A 198 -11.49 11.90 11.48
CA HIS A 198 -10.33 12.31 12.27
C HIS A 198 -10.13 13.82 12.36
N GLY A 199 -10.93 14.62 11.66
CA GLY A 199 -10.80 16.07 11.65
C GLY A 199 -9.54 16.56 10.92
N PHE A 200 -9.04 15.82 9.92
CA PHE A 200 -7.85 16.21 9.18
C PHE A 200 -8.14 17.39 8.24
N GLU A 201 -7.14 18.24 8.00
CA GLU A 201 -7.23 19.39 7.11
C GLU A 201 -6.95 19.03 5.64
N GLY A 202 -6.18 17.98 5.40
CA GLY A 202 -5.77 17.51 4.10
C GLY A 202 -4.79 16.36 4.23
N PHE A 203 -4.02 16.05 3.17
CA PHE A 203 -3.19 14.85 3.12
C PHE A 203 -1.85 15.10 2.43
N HIS A 204 -0.91 14.21 2.71
CA HIS A 204 0.25 13.90 1.89
C HIS A 204 0.07 12.49 1.35
N LEU A 205 0.35 12.25 0.08
CA LEU A 205 0.16 10.96 -0.58
C LEU A 205 1.50 10.32 -0.91
N ALA A 206 1.59 9.02 -0.72
CA ALA A 206 2.70 8.19 -1.16
C ALA A 206 2.16 6.92 -1.81
N GLY A 207 2.73 6.50 -2.92
CA GLY A 207 2.30 5.30 -3.63
C GLY A 207 3.48 4.47 -4.12
N GLN A 208 3.30 3.16 -4.16
CA GLN A 208 4.23 2.21 -4.76
C GLN A 208 3.57 1.55 -5.97
N SER A 209 4.27 1.48 -7.12
CA SER A 209 3.81 0.71 -8.29
C SER A 209 2.38 1.10 -8.74
N GLY A 210 1.43 0.18 -8.73
CA GLY A 210 0.02 0.45 -9.01
C GLY A 210 -0.64 1.44 -8.03
N GLY A 211 -0.17 1.53 -6.79
CA GLY A 211 -0.60 2.56 -5.82
C GLY A 211 -0.26 3.98 -6.29
N SER A 212 0.87 4.15 -6.97
CA SER A 212 1.25 5.44 -7.58
C SER A 212 0.29 5.89 -8.67
N THR A 213 -0.33 4.97 -9.42
CA THR A 213 -1.39 5.28 -10.39
C THR A 213 -2.55 6.00 -9.71
N ILE A 214 -2.99 5.49 -8.55
CA ILE A 214 -4.10 6.07 -7.79
C ILE A 214 -3.67 7.39 -7.13
N VAL A 215 -2.46 7.46 -6.55
CA VAL A 215 -1.89 8.70 -6.00
C VAL A 215 -1.91 9.83 -7.05
N THR A 216 -1.55 9.51 -8.30
CA THR A 216 -1.54 10.49 -9.40
C THR A 216 -2.95 11.03 -9.67
N GLY A 217 -3.96 10.16 -9.75
CA GLY A 217 -5.36 10.59 -9.93
C GLY A 217 -5.90 11.40 -8.76
N LEU A 218 -5.59 11.00 -7.52
CA LEU A 218 -5.98 11.76 -6.32
C LEU A 218 -5.32 13.13 -6.27
N ALA A 219 -4.03 13.23 -6.61
CA ALA A 219 -3.29 14.49 -6.66
C ALA A 219 -3.83 15.45 -7.74
N ALA A 220 -4.35 14.91 -8.83
CA ALA A 220 -4.98 15.69 -9.90
C ALA A 220 -6.35 16.26 -9.52
N GLY A 221 -7.15 15.45 -8.80
CA GLY A 221 -8.55 15.77 -8.50
C GLY A 221 -8.80 16.51 -7.19
N ARG A 222 -7.79 16.59 -6.28
CA ARG A 222 -7.96 17.14 -4.94
C ARG A 222 -7.11 18.40 -4.71
N SER A 223 -7.69 19.39 -4.06
CA SER A 223 -7.00 20.64 -3.65
C SER A 223 -6.38 20.56 -2.25
N ASP A 224 -6.68 19.51 -1.47
CA ASP A 224 -6.20 19.34 -0.09
C ASP A 224 -4.96 18.44 0.02
N ILE A 225 -4.32 18.13 -1.09
CA ILE A 225 -3.04 17.39 -1.14
C ILE A 225 -1.87 18.37 -1.19
N ALA A 226 -0.92 18.22 -0.26
CA ALA A 226 0.28 19.08 -0.24
C ALA A 226 1.52 18.40 -0.86
N CYS A 227 1.69 17.09 -0.67
CA CYS A 227 2.74 16.28 -1.27
C CYS A 227 2.12 15.06 -1.95
N ALA A 228 2.68 14.63 -3.08
CA ALA A 228 2.38 13.37 -3.75
C ALA A 228 3.68 12.73 -4.24
N VAL A 229 4.01 11.54 -3.72
CA VAL A 229 5.24 10.82 -4.05
C VAL A 229 4.89 9.51 -4.74
N SER A 230 5.43 9.32 -5.95
CA SER A 230 5.25 8.13 -6.79
C SER A 230 6.52 7.29 -6.78
N GLY A 231 6.50 6.14 -6.12
CA GLY A 231 7.60 5.16 -6.10
C GLY A 231 7.39 4.05 -7.12
N SER A 232 8.35 3.83 -8.03
CA SER A 232 8.27 2.83 -9.11
C SER A 232 6.89 2.80 -9.77
N GLY A 233 6.36 4.00 -10.04
CA GLY A 233 4.98 4.22 -10.41
C GLY A 233 4.67 3.77 -11.84
N ARG A 234 3.57 3.05 -12.03
CA ARG A 234 3.04 2.77 -13.35
C ARG A 234 2.31 4.01 -13.87
N LEU A 235 3.08 4.96 -14.42
CA LEU A 235 2.61 6.28 -14.80
C LEU A 235 2.33 6.43 -16.31
N MET A 236 2.69 5.45 -17.12
CA MET A 236 2.35 5.37 -18.52
C MET A 236 1.66 4.04 -18.80
N ARG A 237 0.43 4.07 -19.26
CA ARG A 237 -0.27 2.87 -19.71
C ARG A 237 -0.45 2.90 -21.20
N SER A 238 0.22 1.99 -21.88
CA SER A 238 0.08 1.78 -23.33
C SER A 238 -1.08 0.85 -23.68
N TYR A 239 -1.74 0.20 -22.70
CA TYR A 239 -2.76 -0.80 -22.97
C TYR A 239 -4.04 -0.52 -22.16
N TYR A 240 -5.06 -0.09 -22.87
CA TYR A 240 -6.43 0.00 -22.37
C TYR A 240 -7.16 -1.30 -22.66
N SER A 241 -7.63 -1.97 -21.63
CA SER A 241 -8.79 -2.81 -21.76
C SER A 241 -9.98 -1.86 -21.87
N SER A 242 -10.58 -1.72 -23.04
CA SER A 242 -11.87 -1.06 -23.21
C SER A 242 -12.92 -1.93 -22.51
N SER A 243 -13.18 -1.66 -21.24
CA SER A 243 -14.37 -2.18 -20.58
C SER A 243 -15.57 -1.40 -21.11
N THR A 244 -16.66 -2.08 -21.38
CA THR A 244 -17.95 -1.43 -21.66
C THR A 244 -18.54 -0.75 -20.43
N ASP A 245 -18.03 -1.11 -19.24
CA ASP A 245 -18.33 -0.50 -17.96
C ASP A 245 -17.32 0.65 -17.70
N SER A 246 -17.81 1.89 -17.74
CA SER A 246 -16.98 3.09 -17.57
C SER A 246 -16.27 3.12 -16.20
N ALA A 247 -16.91 2.64 -15.12
CA ALA A 247 -16.31 2.63 -13.79
C ALA A 247 -15.12 1.65 -13.68
N ARG A 248 -15.11 0.59 -14.50
CA ARG A 248 -14.03 -0.40 -14.57
C ARG A 248 -12.98 -0.09 -15.63
N THR A 249 -13.06 1.06 -16.26
CA THR A 249 -12.01 1.56 -17.15
C THR A 249 -10.73 1.82 -16.37
N ARG A 250 -9.62 1.40 -16.93
CA ARG A 250 -8.30 1.60 -16.29
C ARG A 250 -7.89 3.08 -16.31
N VAL A 251 -7.46 3.58 -15.18
CA VAL A 251 -6.90 4.93 -15.04
C VAL A 251 -5.64 5.08 -15.89
N ASN A 252 -5.59 6.14 -16.67
CA ASN A 252 -4.38 6.56 -17.38
C ASN A 252 -3.74 7.77 -16.71
N PRO A 253 -2.61 7.63 -16.01
CA PRO A 253 -1.96 8.74 -15.34
C PRO A 253 -1.60 9.93 -16.25
N LEU A 254 -1.36 9.68 -17.54
CA LEU A 254 -1.02 10.74 -18.49
C LEU A 254 -2.17 11.74 -18.71
N GLU A 255 -3.42 11.31 -18.51
CA GLU A 255 -4.60 12.19 -18.63
C GLU A 255 -4.69 13.21 -17.49
N PHE A 256 -3.99 12.96 -16.37
CA PHE A 256 -3.97 13.85 -15.22
C PHE A 256 -2.88 14.92 -15.29
N ILE A 257 -1.97 14.86 -16.25
CA ILE A 257 -0.85 15.80 -16.38
C ILE A 257 -1.33 17.26 -16.41
N PRO A 258 -2.34 17.65 -17.23
CA PRO A 258 -2.79 19.04 -17.24
C PRO A 258 -3.28 19.52 -15.87
N SER A 259 -4.06 18.68 -15.16
CA SER A 259 -4.58 19.01 -13.83
C SER A 259 -3.47 19.13 -12.79
N ILE A 260 -2.51 18.21 -12.78
CA ILE A 260 -1.38 18.25 -11.85
C ILE A 260 -0.47 19.44 -12.17
N ALA A 261 -0.19 19.71 -13.44
CA ALA A 261 0.61 20.85 -13.85
C ALA A 261 0.00 22.17 -13.43
N HIS A 262 -1.33 22.30 -13.51
CA HIS A 262 -2.07 23.49 -13.06
C HIS A 262 -2.15 23.58 -11.52
N ASN A 263 -2.21 22.47 -10.81
CA ASN A 263 -2.35 22.42 -9.34
C ASN A 263 -1.01 22.72 -8.64
N GLN A 264 -0.68 23.99 -8.45
CA GLN A 264 0.55 24.43 -7.80
C GLN A 264 0.59 24.13 -6.27
N SER A 265 -0.53 23.72 -5.67
CA SER A 265 -0.57 23.41 -4.23
C SER A 265 0.06 22.06 -3.89
N VAL A 266 0.13 21.14 -4.85
CA VAL A 266 0.72 19.80 -4.66
C VAL A 266 2.17 19.76 -5.11
N ARG A 267 3.11 19.39 -4.26
CA ARG A 267 4.48 19.05 -4.65
C ARG A 267 4.50 17.58 -5.10
N PHE A 268 4.61 17.35 -6.43
CA PHE A 268 4.67 16.01 -7.00
C PHE A 268 6.11 15.58 -7.21
N ILE A 269 6.48 14.38 -6.75
CA ILE A 269 7.85 13.86 -6.78
C ILE A 269 7.83 12.40 -7.24
N MET A 270 8.84 12.01 -8.02
CA MET A 270 9.01 10.63 -8.49
C MET A 270 10.26 9.98 -7.90
N VAL A 271 10.15 8.68 -7.61
CA VAL A 271 11.27 7.80 -7.21
C VAL A 271 11.30 6.63 -8.18
N THR A 272 12.40 6.47 -8.91
CA THR A 272 12.51 5.52 -10.02
C THR A 272 13.81 4.71 -9.87
N ASP A 273 13.75 3.39 -9.99
CA ASP A 273 14.93 2.58 -10.24
C ASP A 273 15.08 2.36 -11.76
N SER A 274 16.24 2.71 -12.31
CA SER A 274 16.49 2.56 -13.74
C SER A 274 16.56 1.09 -14.19
N ALA A 275 16.81 0.18 -13.26
CA ALA A 275 16.85 -1.26 -13.48
C ALA A 275 15.54 -1.98 -13.14
N ASP A 276 14.46 -1.24 -12.79
CA ASP A 276 13.16 -1.81 -12.45
C ASP A 276 12.63 -2.71 -13.57
N ARG A 277 12.39 -4.00 -13.21
CA ARG A 277 11.92 -5.02 -14.16
C ARG A 277 10.41 -5.21 -14.14
N SER A 278 9.72 -4.70 -13.11
CA SER A 278 8.27 -4.79 -12.97
C SER A 278 7.54 -3.60 -13.58
N VAL A 279 8.10 -2.41 -13.39
CA VAL A 279 7.65 -1.15 -14.01
C VAL A 279 8.88 -0.44 -14.58
N PRO A 280 9.31 -0.78 -15.79
CA PRO A 280 10.53 -0.23 -16.38
C PRO A 280 10.56 1.30 -16.37
N ALA A 281 11.75 1.88 -16.21
CA ALA A 281 11.93 3.34 -16.18
C ALA A 281 11.31 4.05 -17.41
N LYS A 282 11.31 3.39 -18.59
CA LYS A 282 10.63 3.86 -19.80
C LYS A 282 9.11 4.07 -19.65
N GLU A 283 8.48 3.47 -18.62
CA GLU A 283 7.06 3.69 -18.27
C GLU A 283 6.87 4.77 -17.19
N GLN A 284 7.96 5.29 -16.64
CA GLN A 284 7.96 6.29 -15.57
C GLN A 284 8.48 7.64 -16.07
N THR A 285 9.68 7.67 -16.65
CA THR A 285 10.37 8.91 -17.12
C THR A 285 9.51 9.76 -18.06
N PRO A 286 8.76 9.21 -19.05
CA PRO A 286 7.94 10.03 -19.93
C PRO A 286 6.85 10.83 -19.22
N PHE A 287 6.45 10.44 -18.00
CA PHE A 287 5.52 11.24 -17.20
C PHE A 287 6.19 12.57 -16.76
N ALA A 288 7.44 12.51 -16.25
CA ALA A 288 8.18 13.71 -15.87
C ALA A 288 8.46 14.62 -17.09
N GLU A 289 8.83 14.02 -18.24
CA GLU A 289 9.05 14.75 -19.49
C GLU A 289 7.79 15.50 -19.96
N ARG A 290 6.61 14.85 -19.87
CA ARG A 290 5.34 15.48 -20.24
C ARG A 290 4.89 16.52 -19.22
N MET A 291 5.22 16.35 -17.94
CA MET A 291 5.01 17.39 -16.93
C MET A 291 5.83 18.64 -17.25
N HIS A 292 7.10 18.48 -17.64
CA HIS A 292 7.94 19.57 -18.13
C HIS A 292 7.32 20.26 -19.36
N GLN A 293 6.86 19.49 -20.36
CA GLN A 293 6.18 20.02 -21.54
C GLN A 293 4.87 20.77 -21.19
N ALA A 294 4.20 20.38 -20.11
CA ALA A 294 3.04 21.08 -19.58
C ALA A 294 3.38 22.31 -18.72
N GLY A 295 4.66 22.71 -18.69
CA GLY A 295 5.15 23.90 -17.99
C GLY A 295 5.44 23.69 -16.50
N ARG A 296 5.62 22.43 -16.07
CA ARG A 296 5.91 22.12 -14.67
C ARG A 296 7.00 21.07 -14.52
N ASP A 297 8.13 21.49 -13.96
CA ASP A 297 9.17 20.55 -13.55
C ASP A 297 8.79 19.83 -12.27
N ILE A 298 9.01 18.51 -12.27
CA ILE A 298 8.84 17.67 -11.09
C ILE A 298 10.14 16.93 -10.79
N PRO A 299 10.59 16.87 -9.54
CA PRO A 299 11.78 16.09 -9.18
C PRO A 299 11.57 14.61 -9.47
N GLN A 300 12.55 13.99 -10.13
CA GLN A 300 12.64 12.54 -10.29
C GLN A 300 13.97 12.07 -9.71
N TYR A 301 13.92 11.29 -8.64
CA TYR A 301 15.10 10.74 -7.99
C TYR A 301 15.34 9.31 -8.47
N PHE A 302 16.53 9.08 -9.06
CA PHE A 302 16.95 7.74 -9.45
C PHE A 302 17.62 7.05 -8.27
N VAL A 303 17.17 5.81 -8.01
CA VAL A 303 17.57 5.01 -6.86
C VAL A 303 17.99 3.60 -7.29
N THR A 304 18.50 2.80 -6.34
CA THR A 304 18.79 1.39 -6.55
C THR A 304 18.06 0.60 -5.48
N ALA A 305 17.01 -0.11 -5.87
CA ALA A 305 16.30 -1.03 -5.00
C ALA A 305 17.16 -2.27 -4.71
N THR A 306 16.89 -2.92 -3.58
CA THR A 306 17.70 -4.05 -3.11
C THR A 306 17.07 -5.42 -3.39
N ASP A 307 15.84 -5.44 -3.89
CA ASP A 307 15.17 -6.67 -4.33
C ASP A 307 15.63 -7.11 -5.73
N ASP A 308 15.47 -8.38 -6.05
CA ASP A 308 15.93 -8.98 -7.31
C ASP A 308 15.26 -8.37 -8.56
N TYR A 309 14.08 -7.77 -8.40
CA TYR A 309 13.35 -7.12 -9.49
C TYR A 309 13.65 -5.62 -9.62
N HIS A 310 14.44 -5.05 -8.70
CA HIS A 310 14.70 -3.60 -8.66
C HIS A 310 13.42 -2.77 -8.57
N HIS A 311 12.37 -3.31 -7.95
CA HIS A 311 11.03 -2.72 -7.94
C HIS A 311 10.62 -2.16 -6.57
N ASN A 312 11.11 -2.72 -5.47
CA ASN A 312 10.73 -2.30 -4.13
C ASN A 312 11.50 -1.05 -3.70
N VAL A 313 10.95 0.12 -4.00
CA VAL A 313 11.52 1.43 -3.62
C VAL A 313 10.80 2.07 -2.43
N VAL A 314 10.00 1.29 -1.64
CA VAL A 314 9.19 1.82 -0.54
C VAL A 314 10.02 2.62 0.45
N GLY A 315 11.20 2.13 0.87
CA GLY A 315 12.07 2.86 1.80
C GLY A 315 12.55 4.22 1.26
N TYR A 316 12.82 4.31 -0.03
CA TYR A 316 13.11 5.60 -0.69
C TYR A 316 11.87 6.49 -0.78
N THR A 317 10.71 5.89 -1.04
CA THR A 317 9.42 6.60 -1.06
C THR A 317 9.11 7.20 0.30
N GLU A 318 9.37 6.47 1.40
CA GLU A 318 9.27 6.96 2.78
C GLU A 318 10.19 8.16 3.01
N LEU A 319 11.47 8.04 2.65
CA LEU A 319 12.47 9.10 2.80
C LEU A 319 12.08 10.38 2.06
N VAL A 320 11.69 10.24 0.80
CA VAL A 320 11.29 11.36 -0.07
C VAL A 320 9.99 11.99 0.43
N THR A 321 9.02 11.17 0.86
CA THR A 321 7.75 11.65 1.45
C THR A 321 8.04 12.45 2.73
N GLY A 322 8.88 11.92 3.62
CA GLY A 322 9.29 12.65 4.82
C GLY A 322 9.97 13.98 4.50
N GLY A 323 10.86 14.00 3.51
CA GLY A 323 11.50 15.23 3.03
C GLY A 323 10.48 16.26 2.50
N CYS A 324 9.50 15.80 1.71
CA CYS A 324 8.43 16.64 1.18
C CYS A 324 7.54 17.22 2.30
N VAL A 325 7.09 16.38 3.23
CA VAL A 325 6.25 16.79 4.38
C VAL A 325 6.98 17.80 5.25
N LEU A 326 8.27 17.59 5.51
CA LEU A 326 9.13 18.50 6.27
C LEU A 326 9.61 19.71 5.47
N ARG A 327 9.09 19.92 4.25
CA ARG A 327 9.40 21.04 3.35
C ARG A 327 10.90 21.20 3.04
N LYS A 328 11.63 20.09 3.00
CA LYS A 328 13.05 20.11 2.59
C LYS A 328 13.17 20.53 1.13
N SER A 329 14.29 21.18 0.81
CA SER A 329 14.63 21.51 -0.57
C SER A 329 14.84 20.23 -1.42
N ASP A 330 14.72 20.36 -2.75
CA ASP A 330 15.03 19.25 -3.67
C ASP A 330 16.50 18.80 -3.53
N ALA A 331 17.41 19.73 -3.27
CA ALA A 331 18.81 19.43 -3.02
C ALA A 331 19.05 18.62 -1.74
N ASP A 332 18.34 18.95 -0.64
CA ASP A 332 18.44 18.19 0.61
C ASP A 332 17.87 16.78 0.45
N ILE A 333 16.73 16.64 -0.25
CA ILE A 333 16.13 15.33 -0.54
C ILE A 333 17.07 14.53 -1.44
N ALA A 334 17.63 15.12 -2.50
CA ALA A 334 18.59 14.46 -3.38
C ALA A 334 19.83 13.96 -2.62
N THR A 335 20.35 14.78 -1.69
CA THR A 335 21.47 14.40 -0.83
C THR A 335 21.12 13.20 0.05
N ALA A 336 19.94 13.22 0.68
CA ALA A 336 19.46 12.12 1.53
C ALA A 336 19.26 10.82 0.73
N VAL A 337 18.67 10.92 -0.47
CA VAL A 337 18.50 9.80 -1.40
C VAL A 337 19.86 9.24 -1.82
N GLY A 338 20.81 10.10 -2.21
CA GLY A 338 22.16 9.68 -2.59
C GLY A 338 22.91 8.96 -1.47
N ASN A 339 22.76 9.39 -0.23
CA ASN A 339 23.34 8.72 0.94
C ASN A 339 22.71 7.32 1.16
N MET A 340 21.39 7.20 1.01
CA MET A 340 20.71 5.92 1.11
C MET A 340 21.10 4.95 -0.01
N VAL A 341 21.26 5.43 -1.25
CA VAL A 341 21.76 4.62 -2.39
C VAL A 341 23.14 4.07 -2.08
N LYS A 342 24.06 4.91 -1.60
CA LYS A 342 25.42 4.49 -1.21
C LYS A 342 25.39 3.45 -0.07
N GLY A 343 24.55 3.67 0.94
CA GLY A 343 24.39 2.74 2.07
C GLY A 343 23.86 1.38 1.61
N ASN A 344 22.84 1.36 0.76
CA ASN A 344 22.26 0.13 0.21
C ASN A 344 23.26 -0.63 -0.69
N ALA A 345 24.04 0.07 -1.49
CA ALA A 345 25.10 -0.54 -2.31
C ALA A 345 26.18 -1.20 -1.44
N ALA A 346 26.65 -0.51 -0.40
CA ALA A 346 27.62 -1.07 0.54
C ALA A 346 27.08 -2.30 1.27
N TYR A 347 25.82 -2.26 1.73
CA TYR A 347 25.15 -3.40 2.38
C TYR A 347 25.03 -4.61 1.41
N SER A 348 24.62 -4.37 0.16
CA SER A 348 24.49 -5.42 -0.84
C SER A 348 25.84 -6.05 -1.20
N GLU A 349 26.90 -5.28 -1.24
CA GLU A 349 28.26 -5.77 -1.49
C GLU A 349 28.76 -6.62 -0.29
N GLN A 350 28.56 -6.15 0.94
CA GLN A 350 28.91 -6.91 2.14
C GLN A 350 28.14 -8.23 2.18
N ARG A 351 26.84 -8.21 1.88
CA ARG A 351 25.99 -9.41 1.87
C ARG A 351 26.44 -10.43 0.83
N ARG A 352 26.85 -9.99 -0.37
CA ARG A 352 27.44 -10.87 -1.40
C ARG A 352 28.72 -11.53 -0.92
N LYS A 353 29.61 -10.78 -0.24
CA LYS A 353 30.84 -11.32 0.34
C LYS A 353 30.56 -12.37 1.42
N GLU A 354 29.60 -12.11 2.30
CA GLU A 354 29.19 -13.07 3.33
C GLU A 354 28.66 -14.38 2.71
N ILE A 355 27.78 -14.29 1.70
CA ILE A 355 27.23 -15.47 1.00
C ILE A 355 28.37 -16.25 0.31
N ALA A 356 29.27 -15.56 -0.37
CA ALA A 356 30.42 -16.20 -1.02
C ALA A 356 31.32 -16.92 -0.02
N LEU A 357 31.57 -16.31 1.13
CA LEU A 357 32.37 -16.91 2.22
C LEU A 357 31.68 -18.16 2.81
N LEU A 358 30.36 -18.09 3.04
CA LEU A 358 29.57 -19.23 3.51
C LEU A 358 29.60 -20.40 2.50
N ALA A 359 29.51 -20.09 1.20
CA ALA A 359 29.61 -21.09 0.13
C ALA A 359 31.00 -21.73 0.08
N GLN A 360 32.08 -20.96 0.23
CA GLN A 360 33.46 -21.45 0.28
C GLN A 360 33.71 -22.35 1.49
N ASN A 361 33.07 -22.07 2.61
CA ASN A 361 33.24 -22.85 3.87
C ASN A 361 32.31 -24.07 3.93
N GLY A 362 31.63 -24.47 2.84
CA GLY A 362 30.73 -25.60 2.81
C GLY A 362 29.46 -25.46 3.64
N ILE A 363 29.19 -24.25 4.19
CA ILE A 363 28.00 -23.91 4.94
C ILE A 363 26.95 -23.31 3.96
N ALA A 364 26.85 -23.88 2.77
CA ALA A 364 25.75 -23.51 1.87
C ALA A 364 24.45 -23.93 2.56
N SER A 365 23.64 -22.95 2.91
CA SER A 365 22.32 -23.15 3.49
C SER A 365 21.58 -24.21 2.67
N ARG A 366 21.27 -25.34 3.30
CA ARG A 366 20.24 -26.23 2.78
C ARG A 366 18.99 -25.39 2.68
N GLN A 367 18.64 -24.99 1.47
CA GLN A 367 17.26 -24.58 1.20
C GLN A 367 16.38 -25.72 1.70
N PRO A 368 15.33 -25.47 2.48
CA PRO A 368 14.38 -26.51 2.80
C PRO A 368 13.87 -27.04 1.46
N SER A 369 14.17 -28.31 1.18
CA SER A 369 13.71 -29.00 -0.01
C SER A 369 12.18 -28.98 0.04
N SER A 370 11.56 -28.37 -0.96
CA SER A 370 10.11 -28.41 -1.19
C SER A 370 9.62 -29.80 -1.67
N ASP A 371 10.38 -30.85 -1.40
CA ASP A 371 10.06 -32.22 -1.73
C ASP A 371 9.51 -32.97 -0.50
N SER A 372 8.31 -32.62 -0.08
CA SER A 372 7.41 -33.52 0.61
C SER A 372 6.20 -33.81 -0.27
N ARG A 373 6.40 -34.50 -1.37
CA ARG A 373 5.29 -35.23 -2.01
C ARG A 373 4.96 -36.42 -1.11
N PRO A 374 3.70 -36.55 -0.63
CA PRO A 374 3.27 -37.79 -0.01
C PRO A 374 3.38 -38.90 -1.08
N ALA A 375 3.92 -40.05 -0.66
CA ALA A 375 4.00 -41.23 -1.49
C ALA A 375 2.60 -41.63 -1.99
N PRO A 376 2.43 -42.07 -3.24
CA PRO A 376 1.15 -42.53 -3.73
C PRO A 376 0.75 -43.78 -2.95
N GLU A 377 -0.38 -43.70 -2.24
CA GLU A 377 -1.02 -44.86 -1.60
C GLU A 377 -1.28 -45.95 -2.62
N GLY A 378 -0.77 -47.16 -2.31
CA GLY A 378 -0.86 -48.34 -3.14
C GLY A 378 -2.34 -48.71 -3.42
N ARG A 379 -2.71 -48.69 -4.70
CA ARG A 379 -3.92 -49.35 -5.19
C ARG A 379 -3.79 -50.86 -5.02
N THR A 380 -4.41 -51.42 -4.02
CA THR A 380 -4.69 -52.84 -3.94
C THR A 380 -5.63 -53.24 -5.06
N ARG A 381 -5.09 -53.98 -6.03
CA ARG A 381 -5.85 -54.70 -7.06
C ARG A 381 -6.58 -55.87 -6.38
N THR A 382 -7.88 -55.73 -6.14
CA THR A 382 -8.75 -56.90 -5.91
C THR A 382 -9.05 -57.56 -7.26
N ARG A 383 -8.48 -58.75 -7.48
CA ARG A 383 -8.92 -59.72 -8.47
C ARG A 383 -10.27 -60.27 -8.01
N GLY A 384 -11.34 -59.98 -8.70
CA GLY A 384 -12.61 -60.69 -8.66
C GLY A 384 -12.75 -61.55 -9.88
N GLY A 385 -12.67 -62.87 -9.67
CA GLY A 385 -12.95 -63.85 -10.71
C GLY A 385 -14.42 -64.10 -10.87
N GLY A 386 -14.80 -64.48 -12.08
CA GLY A 386 -15.54 -65.65 -12.49
C GLY A 386 -17.04 -65.64 -12.22
N THR A 387 -17.77 -65.67 -13.15
CA THR A 387 -18.66 -66.53 -13.92
C THR A 387 -19.64 -65.75 -14.72
#